data_ab606ce924acf6a197fc1b25292ffc67
#
_entry.id   ab606ce924acf6a197fc1b25292ffc67
#
_cell.length_a   1.000
_cell.length_b   1.000
_cell.length_c   1.000
_cell.angle_alpha   90.00
_cell.angle_beta   90.00
_cell.angle_gamma   90.00
#
_symmetry.space_group_name_H-M   'P 1'
#
loop_
_entity.id
_entity.type
_entity.pdbx_description
1 polymer ?
#
loop_
_entity_poly.entity_id
_entity_poly.type
_entity_poly.pdbx_seq_one_letter_code
_entity_poly.pdbx_strand_id
1 'polypeptide(L)'
;MYESFYQYSAKPFQVSPDPRFFFASKGHKRAMSYLRYGLSQGEGFVVITGGVGTGKTTLIRSLFSDLDAADLLAAQLVSSNLQADDLLQMISAAFDLPREGRSKGELLNQFEAFLRQADREGKRVLLVVDEAQNLPASTVEELRMLSNFQVENRPLLQSFLLGQEEFRGLVQSPQMEQLRQRIIASCHLQPLDQVETRGYMLTTAPHTAKIDPTIAG
;
A
#
# COMPACT_ATOMS: atom_id res chain seq x y z
N MET A 1 25.34 12.34 -18.97
CA MET A 1 26.13 11.73 -20.10
C MET A 1 25.43 10.55 -20.76
N TYR A 2 24.94 9.57 -20.02
CA TYR A 2 24.15 8.43 -20.52
C TYR A 2 22.77 8.90 -21.08
N GLU A 3 22.07 9.77 -20.36
CA GLU A 3 20.78 10.31 -20.76
C GLU A 3 20.85 11.13 -22.07
N SER A 4 21.86 11.97 -22.19
CA SER A 4 22.04 12.79 -23.39
C SER A 4 22.47 11.96 -24.60
N PHE A 5 23.23 10.89 -24.39
CA PHE A 5 23.66 9.99 -25.48
C PHE A 5 22.48 9.23 -26.10
N TYR A 6 21.57 8.72 -25.23
CA TYR A 6 20.37 7.99 -25.68
C TYR A 6 19.13 8.89 -25.82
N GLN A 7 19.27 10.20 -25.65
CA GLN A 7 18.19 11.19 -25.70
C GLN A 7 17.05 10.86 -24.72
N TYR A 8 17.40 10.38 -23.54
CA TYR A 8 16.42 10.07 -22.50
C TYR A 8 15.93 11.34 -21.82
N SER A 9 14.60 11.49 -21.68
CA SER A 9 13.98 12.60 -20.93
C SER A 9 14.11 12.45 -19.42
N ALA A 10 14.37 11.19 -18.94
CA ALA A 10 14.63 10.85 -17.55
C ALA A 10 15.36 9.50 -17.47
N LYS A 11 15.90 9.15 -16.30
CA LYS A 11 16.53 7.82 -16.09
C LYS A 11 15.47 6.73 -16.19
N PRO A 12 15.57 5.78 -17.13
CA PRO A 12 14.53 4.78 -17.38
C PRO A 12 14.35 3.77 -16.23
N PHE A 13 15.41 3.49 -15.47
CA PHE A 13 15.40 2.50 -14.38
C PHE A 13 15.86 3.17 -13.09
N GLN A 14 14.95 3.95 -12.48
CA GLN A 14 15.23 4.57 -11.19
C GLN A 14 14.91 3.60 -10.04
N VAL A 15 15.70 3.67 -8.97
CA VAL A 15 15.42 2.94 -7.72
C VAL A 15 14.16 3.51 -7.04
N SER A 16 13.90 4.81 -7.25
CA SER A 16 12.71 5.47 -6.72
C SER A 16 11.49 5.16 -7.59
N PRO A 17 10.38 4.66 -7.02
CA PRO A 17 9.16 4.37 -7.77
C PRO A 17 8.60 5.64 -8.43
N ASP A 18 8.50 5.63 -9.77
CA ASP A 18 7.88 6.70 -10.55
C ASP A 18 6.61 6.18 -11.24
N PRO A 19 5.41 6.68 -10.87
CA PRO A 19 4.15 6.22 -11.46
C PRO A 19 4.09 6.39 -12.99
N ARG A 20 4.84 7.32 -13.57
CA ARG A 20 4.87 7.55 -15.02
C ARG A 20 5.43 6.34 -15.80
N PHE A 21 6.27 5.54 -15.15
CA PHE A 21 6.88 4.34 -15.72
C PHE A 21 6.23 3.06 -15.21
N PHE A 22 5.02 3.16 -14.65
CA PHE A 22 4.30 2.00 -14.15
C PHE A 22 3.85 1.09 -15.29
N PHE A 23 4.44 -0.09 -15.39
CA PHE A 23 4.01 -1.14 -16.29
C PHE A 23 2.98 -2.03 -15.61
N ALA A 24 1.73 -1.89 -15.99
CA ALA A 24 0.64 -2.70 -15.45
C ALA A 24 0.64 -4.12 -16.04
N SER A 25 1.47 -5.02 -15.48
CA SER A 25 1.43 -6.45 -15.81
C SER A 25 0.07 -7.08 -15.46
N LYS A 26 -0.18 -8.32 -15.89
CA LYS A 26 -1.41 -9.06 -15.52
C LYS A 26 -1.58 -9.13 -13.98
N GLY A 27 -0.46 -9.40 -13.26
CA GLY A 27 -0.42 -9.42 -11.81
C GLY A 27 -0.80 -8.07 -11.19
N HIS A 28 -0.25 -6.97 -11.71
CA HIS A 28 -0.57 -5.62 -11.24
C HIS A 28 -2.03 -5.22 -11.51
N LYS A 29 -2.55 -5.53 -12.70
CA LYS A 29 -3.98 -5.28 -13.02
C LYS A 29 -4.90 -6.02 -12.07
N ARG A 30 -4.60 -7.28 -11.77
CA ARG A 30 -5.36 -8.09 -10.81
C ARG A 30 -5.27 -7.52 -9.39
N ALA A 31 -4.08 -7.16 -8.93
CA ALA A 31 -3.90 -6.55 -7.61
C ALA A 31 -4.61 -5.20 -7.50
N MET A 32 -4.55 -4.36 -8.56
CA MET A 32 -5.29 -3.09 -8.62
C MET A 32 -6.80 -3.33 -8.52
N SER A 33 -7.33 -4.37 -9.17
CA SER A 33 -8.75 -4.71 -9.06
C SER A 33 -9.13 -5.09 -7.63
N TYR A 34 -8.28 -5.82 -6.90
CA TYR A 34 -8.52 -6.14 -5.50
C TYR A 34 -8.44 -4.92 -4.58
N LEU A 35 -7.50 -4.00 -4.84
CA LEU A 35 -7.42 -2.75 -4.09
C LEU A 35 -8.66 -1.87 -4.31
N ARG A 36 -9.10 -1.71 -5.57
CA ARG A 36 -10.33 -0.98 -5.90
C ARG A 36 -11.57 -1.63 -5.32
N TYR A 37 -11.65 -2.96 -5.38
CA TYR A 37 -12.72 -3.72 -4.72
C TYR A 37 -12.72 -3.47 -3.22
N GLY A 38 -11.54 -3.58 -2.57
CA GLY A 38 -11.41 -3.24 -1.16
C GLY A 38 -11.93 -1.83 -0.86
N LEU A 39 -11.47 -0.83 -1.61
CA LEU A 39 -11.93 0.54 -1.45
C LEU A 39 -13.46 0.67 -1.62
N SER A 40 -14.07 -0.07 -2.55
CA SER A 40 -15.53 -0.01 -2.74
C SER A 40 -16.30 -0.59 -1.54
N GLN A 41 -15.72 -1.58 -0.85
CA GLN A 41 -16.31 -2.15 0.37
C GLN A 41 -16.18 -1.18 1.57
N GLY A 42 -15.07 -0.42 1.65
CA GLY A 42 -14.83 0.56 2.72
C GLY A 42 -14.49 -0.04 4.07
N GLU A 43 -14.24 -1.36 4.14
CA GLU A 43 -13.99 -2.07 5.39
C GLU A 43 -12.89 -3.13 5.26
N GLY A 44 -12.46 -3.67 6.38
CA GLY A 44 -11.56 -4.82 6.46
C GLY A 44 -10.14 -4.56 5.96
N PHE A 45 -9.47 -5.66 5.65
CA PHE A 45 -8.07 -5.65 5.21
C PHE A 45 -7.95 -6.11 3.77
N VAL A 46 -7.09 -5.43 3.01
CA VAL A 46 -6.58 -5.93 1.73
C VAL A 46 -5.10 -6.24 1.90
N VAL A 47 -4.70 -7.45 1.53
CA VAL A 47 -3.31 -7.89 1.67
C VAL A 47 -2.68 -8.09 0.30
N ILE A 48 -1.60 -7.38 0.04
CA ILE A 48 -0.78 -7.54 -1.19
C ILE A 48 0.60 -8.03 -0.78
N THR A 49 0.96 -9.22 -1.23
CA THR A 49 2.30 -9.77 -0.99
C THR A 49 3.08 -9.93 -2.29
N GLY A 50 4.38 -10.09 -2.19
CA GLY A 50 5.27 -10.32 -3.35
C GLY A 50 6.71 -10.04 -3.02
N GLY A 51 7.62 -10.57 -3.80
CA GLY A 51 9.07 -10.38 -3.63
C GLY A 51 9.51 -8.91 -3.68
N VAL A 52 10.77 -8.68 -3.34
CA VAL A 52 11.41 -7.35 -3.52
C VAL A 52 11.36 -6.95 -4.99
N GLY A 53 11.07 -5.68 -5.27
CA GLY A 53 11.05 -5.16 -6.64
C GLY A 53 9.83 -5.55 -7.48
N THR A 54 8.83 -6.27 -6.93
CA THR A 54 7.60 -6.60 -7.67
C THR A 54 6.63 -5.43 -7.86
N GLY A 55 6.98 -4.22 -7.43
CA GLY A 55 6.20 -3.00 -7.68
C GLY A 55 5.03 -2.74 -6.71
N LYS A 56 5.02 -3.35 -5.53
CA LYS A 56 3.96 -3.14 -4.51
C LYS A 56 3.75 -1.66 -4.17
N THR A 57 4.82 -0.96 -3.82
CA THR A 57 4.76 0.48 -3.48
C THR A 57 4.34 1.33 -4.68
N THR A 58 4.80 0.99 -5.90
CA THR A 58 4.39 1.68 -7.13
C THR A 58 2.90 1.48 -7.40
N LEU A 59 2.37 0.28 -7.13
CA LEU A 59 0.95 -0.04 -7.28
C LEU A 59 0.08 0.85 -6.38
N ILE A 60 0.48 1.04 -5.11
CA ILE A 60 -0.23 1.93 -4.18
C ILE A 60 -0.14 3.39 -4.60
N ARG A 61 1.02 3.85 -5.05
CA ARG A 61 1.17 5.22 -5.58
C ARG A 61 0.30 5.46 -6.82
N SER A 62 0.22 4.46 -7.70
CA SER A 62 -0.69 4.51 -8.85
C SER A 62 -2.16 4.54 -8.41
N LEU A 63 -2.53 3.76 -7.40
CA LEU A 63 -3.88 3.82 -6.84
C LEU A 63 -4.19 5.22 -6.30
N PHE A 64 -3.29 5.81 -5.50
CA PHE A 64 -3.52 7.13 -4.92
C PHE A 64 -3.60 8.25 -5.96
N SER A 65 -2.87 8.12 -7.08
CA SER A 65 -2.98 9.09 -8.18
C SER A 65 -4.34 9.06 -8.90
N ASP A 66 -5.05 7.94 -8.81
CA ASP A 66 -6.36 7.74 -9.45
C ASP A 66 -7.54 8.11 -8.52
N LEU A 67 -7.27 8.36 -7.23
CA LEU A 67 -8.32 8.61 -6.24
C LEU A 67 -8.58 10.10 -6.05
N ASP A 68 -9.85 10.44 -5.90
CA ASP A 68 -10.23 11.80 -5.50
C ASP A 68 -9.92 12.00 -4.01
N ALA A 69 -9.03 12.94 -3.72
CA ALA A 69 -8.66 13.29 -2.34
C ALA A 69 -9.82 13.93 -1.55
N ALA A 70 -10.92 14.30 -2.21
CA ALA A 70 -12.07 14.91 -1.53
C ALA A 70 -12.79 13.91 -0.61
N ASP A 71 -12.87 12.64 -1.00
CA ASP A 71 -13.68 11.62 -0.31
C ASP A 71 -12.86 10.62 0.51
N LEU A 72 -11.52 10.69 0.45
CA LEU A 72 -10.64 9.72 1.08
C LEU A 72 -9.46 10.39 1.81
N LEU A 73 -9.40 10.15 3.11
CA LEU A 73 -8.23 10.46 3.93
C LEU A 73 -7.31 9.24 3.98
N ALA A 74 -6.21 9.29 3.26
CA ALA A 74 -5.28 8.17 3.17
C ALA A 74 -3.93 8.53 3.78
N ALA A 75 -3.39 7.62 4.59
CA ALA A 75 -2.04 7.73 5.12
C ALA A 75 -1.24 6.45 4.86
N GLN A 76 0.07 6.61 4.65
CA GLN A 76 0.99 5.50 4.45
C GLN A 76 2.03 5.45 5.57
N LEU A 77 2.15 4.27 6.19
CA LEU A 77 3.23 3.92 7.09
C LEU A 77 4.22 3.01 6.36
N VAL A 78 5.50 3.30 6.50
CA VAL A 78 6.56 2.39 6.08
C VAL A 78 7.13 1.75 7.35
N SER A 79 6.92 0.45 7.52
CA SER A 79 7.36 -0.25 8.71
C SER A 79 8.85 -0.57 8.65
N SER A 80 9.61 0.00 9.59
CA SER A 80 11.00 -0.37 9.86
C SER A 80 11.16 -0.80 11.31
N ASN A 81 10.58 -1.95 11.67
CA ASN A 81 10.59 -2.47 13.06
C ASN A 81 9.66 -1.72 14.04
N LEU A 82 8.43 -1.47 13.61
CA LEU A 82 7.42 -0.76 14.41
C LEU A 82 6.83 -1.68 15.50
N GLN A 83 7.03 -1.33 16.76
CA GLN A 83 6.45 -2.05 17.90
C GLN A 83 4.98 -1.66 18.12
N ALA A 84 4.22 -2.54 18.79
CA ALA A 84 2.80 -2.31 19.07
C ALA A 84 2.54 -1.01 19.86
N ASP A 85 3.41 -0.67 20.80
CA ASP A 85 3.26 0.54 21.61
C ASP A 85 3.51 1.83 20.83
N ASP A 86 4.32 1.77 19.77
CA ASP A 86 4.63 2.92 18.91
C ASP A 86 3.63 3.09 17.75
N LEU A 87 2.82 2.08 17.48
CA LEU A 87 1.91 2.06 16.33
C LEU A 87 0.98 3.28 16.30
N LEU A 88 0.32 3.58 17.42
CA LEU A 88 -0.61 4.73 17.52
C LEU A 88 0.09 6.07 17.36
N GLN A 89 1.32 6.19 17.85
CA GLN A 89 2.16 7.38 17.65
C GLN A 89 2.43 7.60 16.16
N MET A 90 2.78 6.52 15.44
CA MET A 90 3.07 6.58 14.02
C MET A 90 1.81 6.81 13.17
N ILE A 91 0.68 6.19 13.52
CA ILE A 91 -0.62 6.44 12.88
C ILE A 91 -1.02 7.90 13.09
N SER A 92 -0.91 8.41 14.31
CA SER A 92 -1.22 9.81 14.61
C SER A 92 -0.36 10.76 13.78
N ALA A 93 0.95 10.46 13.65
CA ALA A 93 1.83 11.24 12.80
C ALA A 93 1.43 11.20 11.33
N ALA A 94 1.05 10.03 10.82
CA ALA A 94 0.70 9.84 9.42
C ALA A 94 -0.60 10.56 9.01
N PHE A 95 -1.50 10.82 9.98
CA PHE A 95 -2.72 11.62 9.80
C PHE A 95 -2.62 13.04 10.36
N ASP A 96 -1.40 13.55 10.62
CA ASP A 96 -1.13 14.89 11.16
C ASP A 96 -1.88 15.20 12.47
N LEU A 97 -2.09 14.17 13.31
CA LEU A 97 -2.75 14.33 14.62
C LEU A 97 -1.73 14.67 15.71
N PRO A 98 -2.12 15.49 16.71
CA PRO A 98 -1.28 15.78 17.87
C PRO A 98 -0.90 14.52 18.63
N ARG A 99 0.39 14.33 18.97
CA ARG A 99 0.88 13.10 19.61
C ARG A 99 1.83 13.31 20.79
N GLU A 100 2.48 14.47 20.86
CA GLU A 100 3.51 14.74 21.88
C GLU A 100 2.93 14.74 23.28
N GLY A 101 3.60 14.01 24.20
CA GLY A 101 3.21 13.92 25.60
C GLY A 101 1.92 13.15 25.88
N ARG A 102 1.35 12.47 24.89
CA ARG A 102 0.09 11.70 25.04
C ARG A 102 0.35 10.24 25.37
N SER A 103 -0.43 9.72 26.29
CA SER A 103 -0.50 8.29 26.59
C SER A 103 -1.16 7.51 25.44
N LYS A 104 -0.95 6.19 25.41
CA LYS A 104 -1.59 5.29 24.44
C LYS A 104 -3.12 5.43 24.43
N GLY A 105 -3.73 5.55 25.62
CA GLY A 105 -5.19 5.73 25.74
C GLY A 105 -5.67 7.05 25.15
N GLU A 106 -4.94 8.14 25.36
CA GLU A 106 -5.28 9.44 24.77
C GLU A 106 -5.15 9.45 23.25
N LEU A 107 -4.10 8.79 22.73
CA LEU A 107 -3.94 8.63 21.26
C LEU A 107 -5.05 7.80 20.65
N LEU A 108 -5.47 6.73 21.35
CA LEU A 108 -6.56 5.86 20.89
C LEU A 108 -7.88 6.65 20.82
N ASN A 109 -8.23 7.38 21.89
CA ASN A 109 -9.43 8.22 21.93
C ASN A 109 -9.40 9.31 20.85
N GLN A 110 -8.26 9.94 20.64
CA GLN A 110 -8.07 10.96 19.63
C GLN A 110 -8.23 10.38 18.22
N PHE A 111 -7.65 9.20 17.95
CA PHE A 111 -7.77 8.55 16.67
C PHE A 111 -9.21 8.13 16.40
N GLU A 112 -9.91 7.59 17.39
CA GLU A 112 -11.34 7.29 17.27
C GLU A 112 -12.16 8.56 16.98
N ALA A 113 -11.90 9.67 17.69
CA ALA A 113 -12.58 10.94 17.44
C ALA A 113 -12.33 11.45 16.01
N PHE A 114 -11.10 11.31 15.49
CA PHE A 114 -10.75 11.62 14.11
C PHE A 114 -11.53 10.77 13.11
N LEU A 115 -11.59 9.44 13.31
CA LEU A 115 -12.34 8.54 12.44
C LEU A 115 -13.84 8.90 12.40
N ARG A 116 -14.44 9.18 13.57
CA ARG A 116 -15.84 9.61 13.67
C ARG A 116 -16.10 10.97 13.02
N GLN A 117 -15.13 11.88 13.06
CA GLN A 117 -15.22 13.17 12.39
C GLN A 117 -15.16 12.99 10.87
N ALA A 118 -14.22 12.20 10.36
CA ALA A 118 -14.13 11.89 8.94
C ALA A 118 -15.44 11.27 8.41
N ASP A 119 -16.03 10.37 9.18
CA ASP A 119 -17.31 9.74 8.85
C ASP A 119 -18.46 10.75 8.75
N ARG A 120 -18.57 11.70 9.70
CA ARG A 120 -19.57 12.79 9.64
C ARG A 120 -19.38 13.71 8.44
N GLU A 121 -18.16 13.86 7.96
CA GLU A 121 -17.83 14.62 6.75
C GLU A 121 -18.03 13.81 5.46
N GLY A 122 -18.51 12.57 5.55
CA GLY A 122 -18.67 11.67 4.42
C GLY A 122 -17.35 11.13 3.84
N LYS A 123 -16.24 11.30 4.57
CA LYS A 123 -14.92 10.86 4.15
C LYS A 123 -14.59 9.47 4.69
N ARG A 124 -13.92 8.67 3.90
CA ARG A 124 -13.38 7.38 4.30
C ARG A 124 -11.94 7.51 4.77
N VAL A 125 -11.51 6.65 5.67
CA VAL A 125 -10.13 6.64 6.17
C VAL A 125 -9.45 5.35 5.76
N LEU A 126 -8.30 5.48 5.09
CA LEU A 126 -7.47 4.38 4.62
C LEU A 126 -6.08 4.47 5.23
N LEU A 127 -5.67 3.41 5.90
CA LEU A 127 -4.30 3.23 6.37
C LEU A 127 -3.59 2.23 5.46
N VAL A 128 -2.51 2.64 4.84
CA VAL A 128 -1.62 1.74 4.10
C VAL A 128 -0.38 1.46 4.91
N VAL A 129 -0.08 0.20 5.14
CA VAL A 129 1.16 -0.24 5.80
C VAL A 129 2.03 -0.94 4.78
N ASP A 130 3.15 -0.32 4.44
CA ASP A 130 4.15 -0.91 3.55
C ASP A 130 5.24 -1.62 4.36
N GLU A 131 5.90 -2.60 3.75
CA GLU A 131 6.90 -3.46 4.38
C GLU A 131 6.36 -4.19 5.63
N ALA A 132 5.09 -4.65 5.58
CA ALA A 132 4.39 -5.26 6.70
C ALA A 132 5.05 -6.53 7.26
N GLN A 133 5.97 -7.19 6.52
CA GLN A 133 6.78 -8.31 7.06
C GLN A 133 7.68 -7.90 8.24
N ASN A 134 7.95 -6.60 8.39
CA ASN A 134 8.74 -6.08 9.51
C ASN A 134 7.91 -5.87 10.78
N LEU A 135 6.58 -6.05 10.72
CA LEU A 135 5.71 -5.92 11.88
C LEU A 135 5.74 -7.19 12.73
N PRO A 136 5.98 -7.07 14.04
CA PRO A 136 5.68 -8.14 14.99
C PRO A 136 4.20 -8.54 14.93
N ALA A 137 3.90 -9.79 15.25
CA ALA A 137 2.52 -10.28 15.30
C ALA A 137 1.62 -9.45 16.24
N SER A 138 2.17 -8.96 17.36
CA SER A 138 1.47 -8.06 18.29
C SER A 138 1.05 -6.74 17.64
N THR A 139 1.90 -6.17 16.77
CA THR A 139 1.58 -4.92 16.05
C THR A 139 0.51 -5.14 14.99
N VAL A 140 0.53 -6.31 14.31
CA VAL A 140 -0.54 -6.69 13.37
C VAL A 140 -1.87 -6.87 14.10
N GLU A 141 -1.83 -7.43 15.32
CA GLU A 141 -3.03 -7.57 16.15
C GLU A 141 -3.57 -6.20 16.64
N GLU A 142 -2.71 -5.25 16.98
CA GLU A 142 -3.13 -3.88 17.27
C GLU A 142 -3.83 -3.23 16.07
N LEU A 143 -3.30 -3.40 14.84
CA LEU A 143 -3.98 -2.94 13.62
C LEU A 143 -5.38 -3.55 13.49
N ARG A 144 -5.50 -4.86 13.79
CA ARG A 144 -6.80 -5.54 13.80
C ARG A 144 -7.74 -4.92 14.84
N MET A 145 -7.23 -4.60 16.03
CA MET A 145 -8.02 -3.95 17.09
C MET A 145 -8.53 -2.57 16.65
N LEU A 146 -7.70 -1.77 15.97
CA LEU A 146 -8.11 -0.47 15.44
C LEU A 146 -9.24 -0.59 14.39
N SER A 147 -9.28 -1.69 13.66
CA SER A 147 -10.37 -1.96 12.71
C SER A 147 -11.73 -2.24 13.36
N ASN A 148 -11.81 -2.34 14.70
CA ASN A 148 -13.06 -2.43 15.45
C ASN A 148 -13.77 -1.09 15.63
N PHE A 149 -13.12 0.03 15.36
CA PHE A 149 -13.82 1.31 15.39
C PHE A 149 -14.92 1.34 14.34
N GLN A 150 -16.14 1.54 14.78
CA GLN A 150 -17.31 1.50 13.93
C GLN A 150 -18.38 2.50 14.38
N VAL A 151 -19.24 2.92 13.45
CA VAL A 151 -20.47 3.62 13.71
C VAL A 151 -21.62 2.74 13.21
N GLU A 152 -22.57 2.43 14.09
CA GLU A 152 -23.60 1.41 13.85
C GLU A 152 -22.93 0.04 13.54
N ASN A 153 -22.95 -0.43 12.32
CA ASN A 153 -22.27 -1.67 11.91
C ASN A 153 -21.23 -1.41 10.81
N ARG A 154 -20.82 -0.17 10.61
CA ARG A 154 -19.91 0.23 9.54
C ARG A 154 -18.54 0.56 10.13
N PRO A 155 -17.48 -0.20 9.80
CA PRO A 155 -16.12 0.10 10.18
C PRO A 155 -15.67 1.48 9.66
N LEU A 156 -14.89 2.19 10.47
CA LEU A 156 -14.42 3.54 10.16
C LEU A 156 -13.02 3.57 9.56
N LEU A 157 -12.28 2.47 9.71
CA LEU A 157 -10.90 2.36 9.24
C LEU A 157 -10.77 1.16 8.30
N GLN A 158 -10.29 1.43 7.10
CA GLN A 158 -9.83 0.39 6.19
C GLN A 158 -8.31 0.32 6.20
N SER A 159 -7.73 -0.87 6.03
CA SER A 159 -6.29 -1.05 6.04
C SER A 159 -5.80 -1.88 4.86
N PHE A 160 -4.77 -1.39 4.17
CA PHE A 160 -4.05 -2.14 3.15
C PHE A 160 -2.66 -2.51 3.68
N LEU A 161 -2.35 -3.80 3.66
CA LEU A 161 -1.10 -4.35 4.16
C LEU A 161 -0.29 -4.88 2.98
N LEU A 162 0.87 -4.27 2.75
CA LEU A 162 1.81 -4.67 1.71
C LEU A 162 3.04 -5.29 2.35
N GLY A 163 3.40 -6.48 1.92
CA GLY A 163 4.54 -7.18 2.51
C GLY A 163 5.22 -8.14 1.54
N GLN A 164 6.33 -8.70 2.01
CA GLN A 164 7.06 -9.75 1.30
C GLN A 164 6.48 -11.14 1.60
N GLU A 165 7.13 -12.20 1.12
CA GLU A 165 6.65 -13.57 1.29
C GLU A 165 6.54 -13.97 2.77
N GLU A 166 7.43 -13.44 3.63
CA GLU A 166 7.43 -13.66 5.07
C GLU A 166 6.11 -13.18 5.71
N PHE A 167 5.57 -12.06 5.24
CA PHE A 167 4.27 -11.57 5.70
C PHE A 167 3.13 -12.50 5.32
N ARG A 168 3.20 -13.11 4.15
CA ARG A 168 2.24 -14.14 3.75
C ARG A 168 2.26 -15.32 4.70
N GLY A 169 3.47 -15.78 5.07
CA GLY A 169 3.65 -16.84 6.07
C GLY A 169 3.07 -16.45 7.43
N LEU A 170 3.33 -15.22 7.88
CA LEU A 170 2.75 -14.69 9.14
C LEU A 170 1.22 -14.69 9.10
N VAL A 171 0.61 -14.15 8.06
CA VAL A 171 -0.85 -14.09 7.91
C VAL A 171 -1.48 -15.49 7.90
N GLN A 172 -0.79 -16.49 7.35
CA GLN A 172 -1.28 -17.89 7.33
C GLN A 172 -1.09 -18.61 8.65
N SER A 173 -0.31 -18.08 9.58
CA SER A 173 -0.08 -18.71 10.88
C SER A 173 -1.35 -18.79 11.73
N PRO A 174 -1.46 -19.77 12.67
CA PRO A 174 -2.63 -19.90 13.54
C PRO A 174 -2.95 -18.66 14.37
N GLN A 175 -1.91 -17.93 14.82
CA GLN A 175 -2.07 -16.71 15.61
C GLN A 175 -2.76 -15.56 14.86
N MET A 176 -2.82 -15.60 13.52
CA MET A 176 -3.44 -14.56 12.67
C MET A 176 -4.85 -14.96 12.19
N GLU A 177 -5.48 -15.93 12.81
CA GLU A 177 -6.81 -16.38 12.39
C GLU A 177 -7.86 -15.27 12.43
N GLN A 178 -7.86 -14.44 13.47
CA GLN A 178 -8.79 -13.32 13.61
C GLN A 178 -8.56 -12.22 12.57
N LEU A 179 -7.30 -11.96 12.20
CA LEU A 179 -6.99 -11.06 11.09
C LEU A 179 -7.49 -11.65 9.76
N ARG A 180 -7.24 -12.95 9.51
CA ARG A 180 -7.68 -13.60 8.26
C ARG A 180 -9.19 -13.49 8.02
N GLN A 181 -9.99 -13.58 9.08
CA GLN A 181 -11.45 -13.45 9.00
C GLN A 181 -11.89 -12.04 8.54
N ARG A 182 -11.00 -11.05 8.64
CA ARG A 182 -11.25 -9.67 8.22
C ARG A 182 -10.57 -9.29 6.90
N ILE A 183 -9.83 -10.21 6.29
CA ILE A 183 -9.24 -9.98 4.97
C ILE A 183 -10.32 -10.18 3.92
N ILE A 184 -10.69 -9.10 3.25
CA ILE A 184 -11.70 -9.11 2.18
C ILE A 184 -11.10 -9.43 0.82
N ALA A 185 -9.81 -9.14 0.64
CA ALA A 185 -9.11 -9.50 -0.58
C ALA A 185 -7.61 -9.72 -0.30
N SER A 186 -7.02 -10.68 -1.00
CA SER A 186 -5.58 -10.89 -0.97
C SER A 186 -5.03 -11.23 -2.35
N CYS A 187 -3.84 -10.71 -2.65
CA CYS A 187 -3.15 -10.97 -3.90
C CYS A 187 -1.66 -11.16 -3.66
N HIS A 188 -1.08 -12.11 -4.38
CA HIS A 188 0.37 -12.29 -4.41
C HIS A 188 0.91 -11.86 -5.77
N LEU A 189 1.79 -10.86 -5.78
CA LEU A 189 2.46 -10.37 -6.99
C LEU A 189 3.66 -11.26 -7.30
N GLN A 190 3.61 -11.91 -8.43
CA GLN A 190 4.74 -12.65 -8.98
C GLN A 190 5.69 -11.69 -9.70
N PRO A 191 6.99 -12.02 -9.81
CA PRO A 191 7.90 -11.35 -10.72
C PRO A 191 7.35 -11.35 -12.15
N LEU A 192 7.75 -10.36 -12.93
CA LEU A 192 7.40 -10.31 -14.36
C LEU A 192 7.97 -11.54 -15.08
N ASP A 193 7.15 -12.15 -15.92
CA ASP A 193 7.64 -13.17 -16.83
C ASP A 193 8.48 -12.56 -17.97
N GLN A 194 9.06 -13.39 -18.83
CA GLN A 194 9.92 -12.93 -19.93
C GLN A 194 9.19 -11.97 -20.89
N VAL A 195 7.93 -12.26 -21.19
CA VAL A 195 7.11 -11.44 -22.11
C VAL A 195 6.77 -10.10 -21.45
N GLU A 196 6.37 -10.14 -20.19
CA GLU A 196 6.06 -8.95 -19.39
C GLU A 196 7.32 -8.09 -19.15
N THR A 197 8.49 -8.74 -18.89
CA THR A 197 9.76 -8.05 -18.75
C THR A 197 10.14 -7.31 -20.03
N ARG A 198 9.98 -7.95 -21.19
CA ARG A 198 10.19 -7.29 -22.48
C ARG A 198 9.22 -6.12 -22.67
N GLY A 199 7.95 -6.30 -22.34
CA GLY A 199 6.95 -5.23 -22.36
C GLY A 199 7.32 -4.06 -21.45
N TYR A 200 7.76 -4.34 -20.22
CA TYR A 200 8.23 -3.34 -19.27
C TYR A 200 9.41 -2.52 -19.82
N MET A 201 10.43 -3.20 -20.37
CA MET A 201 11.58 -2.53 -20.99
C MET A 201 11.15 -1.62 -22.14
N LEU A 202 10.26 -2.11 -23.02
CA LEU A 202 9.75 -1.33 -24.15
C LEU A 202 8.87 -0.14 -23.71
N THR A 203 8.14 -0.26 -22.64
CA THR A 203 7.29 0.82 -22.11
C THR A 203 8.12 1.87 -21.37
N THR A 204 9.17 1.45 -20.67
CA THR A 204 10.01 2.34 -19.88
C THR A 204 11.08 3.06 -20.72
N ALA A 205 11.56 2.41 -21.79
CA ALA A 205 12.56 2.96 -22.70
C ALA A 205 12.01 3.94 -23.78
N PRO A 206 10.78 3.84 -24.34
CA PRO A 206 10.41 4.56 -25.55
C PRO A 206 9.92 5.99 -25.37
N HIS A 207 9.74 6.48 -24.15
CA HIS A 207 9.61 7.94 -24.00
C HIS A 207 10.93 8.68 -24.29
N THR A 208 11.94 7.94 -24.80
CA THR A 208 13.30 8.42 -24.85
C THR A 208 14.14 8.02 -26.05
N ALA A 209 13.74 7.13 -26.92
CA ALA A 209 14.54 6.84 -28.11
C ALA A 209 13.68 6.36 -29.25
N LYS A 210 13.89 6.93 -30.44
CA LYS A 210 13.72 6.20 -31.71
C LYS A 210 14.75 5.07 -31.66
N ILE A 211 14.35 3.87 -31.18
CA ILE A 211 15.20 2.69 -31.29
C ILE A 211 15.25 2.37 -32.78
N ASP A 212 16.43 2.49 -33.35
CA ASP A 212 16.70 2.01 -34.70
C ASP A 212 16.38 0.49 -34.70
N PRO A 213 15.42 0.02 -35.51
CA PRO A 213 15.00 -1.37 -35.52
C PRO A 213 16.10 -2.35 -35.96
N THR A 214 17.24 -1.87 -36.42
CA THR A 214 18.40 -2.67 -36.82
C THR A 214 19.24 -3.19 -35.63
N ILE A 215 19.04 -2.72 -34.38
CA ILE A 215 19.81 -3.18 -33.21
C ILE A 215 19.08 -4.30 -32.42
N ALA A 216 17.91 -4.73 -32.85
CA ALA A 216 17.08 -5.75 -32.19
C ALA A 216 17.15 -7.13 -32.89
N GLY A 217 18.28 -7.42 -33.56
CA GLY A 217 18.59 -8.74 -34.14
C GLY A 217 19.36 -9.65 -33.20
#